data_89d502f11467d198620c38ab49eafdf2
#
_entry.id   89d502f11467d198620c38ab49eafdf2
#
_cell.length_a   1.000
_cell.length_b   1.000
_cell.length_c   1.000
_cell.angle_alpha   90.00
_cell.angle_beta   90.00
_cell.angle_gamma   90.00
#
_symmetry.space_group_name_H-M   'P 1'
#
loop_
_entity.id
_entity.type
_entity.pdbx_description
1 polymer ?
#
loop_
_entity_poly.entity_id
_entity_poly.type
_entity_poly.pdbx_seq_one_letter_code
_entity_poly.pdbx_strand_id
1 'polypeptide(L)'
;PAPRQLPPPPKGLSFPLQPASKTIPHPAFPMRGGGSEGLRRLRHWMFERRRVTDYKQTRNYLDGLEGSSVLSPWLANGALSVRRVAQQLFAFEETDLKNESTRWLYQELLWREFFHWRAINDGPRLFCASGIIGKKQLRTFEARDFARWCKGDTDCALVNALMRQLVATGWMSNRGRQIAASYLVNEFNHDWRYGAAFFEKHLIDYDVGSNYGNWQYIAGVGTDPRGGRHFNQQTQAERYDADGLFTAKWDGYQPKQPRYINDAADWPLDAPGG
;
A
#
# COMPACT_ATOMS: atom_id res chain seq x y z
N PRO A 1 28.03 1.71 -10.89
CA PRO A 1 27.55 1.25 -12.18
C PRO A 1 27.15 -0.22 -12.08
N ALA A 2 25.98 -0.57 -12.60
CA ALA A 2 25.59 -1.98 -12.68
C ALA A 2 26.53 -2.71 -13.66
N PRO A 3 26.89 -3.97 -13.40
CA PRO A 3 27.70 -4.73 -14.34
C PRO A 3 26.97 -4.83 -15.68
N ARG A 4 27.70 -4.68 -16.77
CA ARG A 4 27.12 -4.75 -18.14
C ARG A 4 26.61 -6.15 -18.49
N GLN A 5 27.11 -7.18 -17.83
CA GLN A 5 26.63 -8.57 -17.93
C GLN A 5 26.57 -9.18 -16.54
N LEU A 6 25.52 -9.95 -16.29
CA LEU A 6 25.44 -10.77 -15.08
C LEU A 6 26.47 -11.91 -15.21
N PRO A 7 27.13 -12.31 -14.10
CA PRO A 7 27.96 -13.50 -14.11
C PRO A 7 27.12 -14.72 -14.51
N PRO A 8 27.73 -15.72 -15.15
CA PRO A 8 26.99 -16.96 -15.46
C PRO A 8 26.50 -17.60 -14.15
N PRO A 9 25.35 -18.28 -14.17
CA PRO A 9 24.86 -18.96 -12.99
C PRO A 9 25.88 -19.98 -12.50
N PRO A 10 25.99 -20.22 -11.18
CA PRO A 10 26.90 -21.22 -10.64
C PRO A 10 26.64 -22.59 -11.25
N LYS A 11 27.72 -23.32 -11.58
CA LYS A 11 27.63 -24.69 -12.12
C LYS A 11 26.88 -25.59 -11.14
N GLY A 12 25.89 -26.33 -11.62
CA GLY A 12 25.10 -27.26 -10.81
C GLY A 12 23.80 -26.69 -10.22
N LEU A 13 23.51 -25.40 -10.43
CA LEU A 13 22.19 -24.86 -10.14
C LEU A 13 21.26 -25.07 -11.35
N SER A 14 20.38 -26.06 -11.27
CA SER A 14 19.24 -26.17 -12.15
C SER A 14 18.01 -25.63 -11.42
N PHE A 15 17.44 -24.56 -11.93
CA PHE A 15 16.12 -24.12 -11.46
C PHE A 15 15.09 -24.89 -12.29
N PRO A 16 14.23 -25.73 -11.67
CA PRO A 16 13.10 -26.29 -12.42
C PRO A 16 12.28 -25.12 -12.95
N LEU A 17 12.10 -25.07 -14.26
CA LEU A 17 11.17 -24.14 -14.89
C LEU A 17 9.79 -24.45 -14.33
N GLN A 18 9.35 -23.70 -13.35
CA GLN A 18 7.96 -23.77 -12.94
C GLN A 18 7.09 -23.32 -14.11
N PRO A 19 6.06 -24.08 -14.48
CA PRO A 19 5.14 -23.63 -15.51
C PRO A 19 4.59 -22.26 -15.12
N ALA A 20 4.50 -21.36 -16.09
CA ALA A 20 3.94 -20.02 -15.87
C ALA A 20 2.58 -20.17 -15.16
N SER A 21 2.40 -19.44 -14.08
CA SER A 21 1.13 -19.45 -13.36
C SER A 21 -0.03 -19.17 -14.33
N LYS A 22 -1.03 -20.04 -14.34
CA LYS A 22 -2.27 -19.83 -15.09
C LYS A 22 -3.21 -18.81 -14.44
N THR A 23 -2.76 -18.17 -13.34
CA THR A 23 -3.55 -17.16 -12.62
C THR A 23 -3.80 -15.97 -13.53
N ILE A 24 -5.06 -15.67 -13.76
CA ILE A 24 -5.49 -14.50 -14.52
C ILE A 24 -5.52 -13.32 -13.54
N PRO A 25 -4.79 -12.22 -13.82
CA PRO A 25 -4.84 -11.04 -12.99
C PRO A 25 -6.28 -10.47 -12.92
N HIS A 26 -6.62 -9.87 -11.78
CA HIS A 26 -7.91 -9.17 -11.66
C HIS A 26 -7.99 -8.03 -12.69
N PRO A 27 -9.12 -7.82 -13.39
CA PRO A 27 -9.25 -6.81 -14.45
C PRO A 27 -8.90 -5.39 -13.99
N ALA A 28 -9.19 -5.03 -12.73
CA ALA A 28 -8.82 -3.73 -12.17
C ALA A 28 -7.32 -3.58 -11.88
N PHE A 29 -6.55 -4.68 -11.90
CA PHE A 29 -5.09 -4.68 -11.75
C PHE A 29 -4.45 -5.73 -12.68
N PRO A 30 -4.44 -5.48 -14.00
CA PRO A 30 -4.03 -6.46 -15.02
C PRO A 30 -2.50 -6.56 -15.18
N MET A 31 -1.74 -6.35 -14.10
CA MET A 31 -0.28 -6.36 -14.12
C MET A 31 0.26 -7.79 -14.09
N ARG A 32 1.35 -8.03 -14.81
CA ARG A 32 2.05 -9.31 -14.84
C ARG A 32 3.44 -9.19 -14.23
N GLY A 33 3.92 -10.28 -13.62
CA GLY A 33 5.27 -10.34 -13.07
C GLY A 33 6.36 -10.37 -14.15
N GLY A 34 7.63 -10.28 -13.69
CA GLY A 34 8.80 -10.36 -14.54
C GLY A 34 9.41 -9.00 -14.91
N GLY A 35 10.74 -8.98 -15.07
CA GLY A 35 11.49 -7.74 -15.32
C GLY A 35 11.14 -7.05 -16.65
N SER A 36 10.82 -7.81 -17.69
CA SER A 36 10.37 -7.27 -18.99
C SER A 36 9.04 -6.51 -18.87
N GLU A 37 8.11 -7.02 -18.07
CA GLU A 37 6.83 -6.37 -17.82
C GLU A 37 7.03 -5.09 -16.98
N GLY A 38 7.90 -5.12 -15.97
CA GLY A 38 8.26 -3.93 -15.20
C GLY A 38 8.87 -2.83 -16.07
N LEU A 39 9.77 -3.19 -16.99
CA LEU A 39 10.36 -2.25 -17.94
C LEU A 39 9.33 -1.73 -18.95
N ARG A 40 8.43 -2.60 -19.41
CA ARG A 40 7.34 -2.20 -20.31
C ARG A 40 6.41 -1.18 -19.62
N ARG A 41 6.03 -1.44 -18.35
CA ARG A 41 5.25 -0.50 -17.55
C ARG A 41 5.96 0.83 -17.35
N LEU A 42 7.25 0.80 -17.00
CA LEU A 42 8.07 2.00 -16.83
C LEU A 42 8.09 2.84 -18.11
N ARG A 43 8.36 2.21 -19.26
CA ARG A 43 8.38 2.89 -20.56
C ARG A 43 7.03 3.49 -20.89
N HIS A 44 5.96 2.69 -20.77
CA HIS A 44 4.60 3.14 -21.05
C HIS A 44 4.24 4.37 -20.22
N TRP A 45 4.36 4.29 -18.90
CA TRP A 45 3.93 5.35 -18.01
C TRP A 45 4.79 6.63 -18.13
N MET A 46 6.11 6.47 -18.22
CA MET A 46 7.05 7.59 -18.19
C MET A 46 7.21 8.24 -19.56
N PHE A 47 7.44 7.44 -20.61
CA PHE A 47 7.80 7.98 -21.94
C PHE A 47 6.62 8.05 -22.91
N GLU A 48 5.79 7.00 -23.00
CA GLU A 48 4.70 6.97 -23.99
C GLU A 48 3.51 7.82 -23.52
N ARG A 49 3.12 7.68 -22.25
CA ARG A 49 2.01 8.44 -21.65
C ARG A 49 2.44 9.72 -20.96
N ARG A 50 3.74 9.92 -20.74
CA ARG A 50 4.35 11.09 -20.08
C ARG A 50 3.75 11.44 -18.72
N ARG A 51 3.15 10.45 -18.02
CA ARG A 51 2.45 10.66 -16.74
C ARG A 51 3.37 11.08 -15.59
N VAL A 52 4.67 10.94 -15.75
CA VAL A 52 5.64 11.44 -14.79
C VAL A 52 5.60 12.97 -14.67
N THR A 53 5.12 13.67 -15.69
CA THR A 53 5.08 15.15 -15.72
C THR A 53 3.99 15.77 -14.84
N ASP A 54 2.96 15.03 -14.50
CA ASP A 54 1.85 15.43 -13.63
C ASP A 54 1.74 14.56 -12.34
N TYR A 55 2.75 13.73 -12.09
CA TYR A 55 2.75 12.76 -11.01
C TYR A 55 2.49 13.37 -9.62
N LYS A 56 3.02 14.54 -9.31
CA LYS A 56 2.82 15.19 -8.02
C LYS A 56 1.33 15.45 -7.74
N GLN A 57 0.57 15.79 -8.76
CA GLN A 57 -0.86 16.08 -8.69
C GLN A 57 -1.70 14.79 -8.63
N THR A 58 -1.29 13.76 -9.40
CA THR A 58 -2.11 12.56 -9.64
C THR A 58 -1.83 11.41 -8.69
N ARG A 59 -0.67 11.37 -8.04
CA ARG A 59 -0.19 10.26 -7.18
C ARG A 59 -1.14 9.84 -6.06
N ASN A 60 -2.06 10.71 -5.67
CA ASN A 60 -3.02 10.45 -4.60
C ASN A 60 -4.39 9.93 -5.11
N TYR A 61 -4.55 9.70 -6.41
CA TYR A 61 -5.78 9.13 -6.93
C TYR A 61 -6.00 7.73 -6.34
N LEU A 62 -7.26 7.43 -6.00
CA LEU A 62 -7.64 6.14 -5.44
C LEU A 62 -7.84 5.11 -6.54
N ASP A 63 -8.40 5.52 -7.66
CA ASP A 63 -8.69 4.65 -8.80
C ASP A 63 -7.78 4.92 -10.01
N GLY A 64 -7.73 3.92 -10.88
CA GLY A 64 -6.93 3.97 -12.09
C GLY A 64 -5.44 3.68 -11.85
N LEU A 65 -4.76 3.29 -12.90
CA LEU A 65 -3.35 2.91 -12.85
C LEU A 65 -2.43 3.98 -13.45
N GLU A 66 -2.99 5.03 -14.04
CA GLU A 66 -2.20 6.06 -14.71
C GLU A 66 -1.80 7.22 -13.80
N GLY A 67 -2.48 7.44 -12.69
CA GLY A 67 -2.14 8.50 -11.72
C GLY A 67 -0.82 8.26 -10.97
N SER A 68 -0.30 7.02 -10.99
CA SER A 68 0.96 6.64 -10.37
C SER A 68 1.76 5.71 -11.28
N SER A 69 3.05 5.59 -11.01
CA SER A 69 3.93 4.67 -11.78
C SER A 69 3.50 3.22 -11.65
N VAL A 70 2.96 2.83 -10.50
CA VAL A 70 2.61 1.43 -10.14
C VAL A 70 3.79 0.48 -10.33
N LEU A 71 5.01 0.94 -10.04
CA LEU A 71 6.23 0.13 -10.19
C LEU A 71 6.55 -0.71 -8.94
N SER A 72 5.84 -0.46 -7.83
CA SER A 72 6.09 -1.08 -6.54
C SER A 72 6.13 -2.62 -6.57
N PRO A 73 5.28 -3.37 -7.32
CA PRO A 73 5.36 -4.82 -7.35
C PRO A 73 6.69 -5.36 -7.89
N TRP A 74 7.24 -4.73 -8.91
CA TRP A 74 8.53 -5.14 -9.49
C TRP A 74 9.73 -4.64 -8.68
N LEU A 75 9.58 -3.50 -7.99
CA LEU A 75 10.62 -2.99 -7.08
C LEU A 75 10.70 -3.81 -5.80
N ALA A 76 9.57 -4.30 -5.28
CA ALA A 76 9.52 -5.08 -4.04
C ALA A 76 10.24 -6.43 -4.18
N ASN A 77 10.04 -7.12 -5.29
CA ASN A 77 10.66 -8.43 -5.55
C ASN A 77 12.01 -8.35 -6.31
N GLY A 78 12.49 -7.13 -6.61
CA GLY A 78 13.76 -6.93 -7.30
C GLY A 78 13.75 -7.21 -8.81
N ALA A 79 12.58 -7.52 -9.41
CA ALA A 79 12.46 -7.72 -10.86
C ALA A 79 12.76 -6.43 -11.65
N LEU A 80 12.60 -5.28 -11.02
CA LEU A 80 13.03 -3.97 -11.52
C LEU A 80 13.94 -3.28 -10.49
N SER A 81 15.11 -2.85 -10.92
CA SER A 81 16.06 -2.12 -10.06
C SER A 81 15.64 -0.66 -9.88
N VAL A 82 15.63 -0.17 -8.63
CA VAL A 82 15.39 1.25 -8.32
C VAL A 82 16.40 2.17 -9.04
N ARG A 83 17.65 1.73 -9.18
CA ARG A 83 18.71 2.47 -9.92
C ARG A 83 18.36 2.60 -11.40
N ARG A 84 17.74 1.54 -11.97
CA ARG A 84 17.27 1.58 -13.37
C ARG A 84 16.13 2.58 -13.54
N VAL A 85 15.20 2.64 -12.60
CA VAL A 85 14.11 3.64 -12.62
C VAL A 85 14.66 5.04 -12.53
N ALA A 86 15.59 5.31 -11.61
CA ALA A 86 16.23 6.62 -11.47
C ALA A 86 17.01 7.01 -12.73
N GLN A 87 17.75 6.06 -13.33
CA GLN A 87 18.47 6.31 -14.59
C GLN A 87 17.52 6.68 -15.73
N GLN A 88 16.40 5.99 -15.86
CA GLN A 88 15.40 6.32 -16.87
C GLN A 88 14.73 7.66 -16.61
N LEU A 89 14.49 8.00 -15.35
CA LEU A 89 13.95 9.31 -14.97
C LEU A 89 14.92 10.44 -15.37
N PHE A 90 16.21 10.30 -15.08
CA PHE A 90 17.20 11.31 -15.47
C PHE A 90 17.32 11.43 -17.00
N ALA A 91 17.29 10.32 -17.72
CA ALA A 91 17.26 10.35 -19.19
C ALA A 91 16.02 11.06 -19.73
N PHE A 92 14.85 10.84 -19.10
CA PHE A 92 13.63 11.57 -19.43
C PHE A 92 13.79 13.08 -19.18
N GLU A 93 14.35 13.48 -18.03
CA GLU A 93 14.58 14.89 -17.69
C GLU A 93 15.54 15.60 -18.66
N GLU A 94 16.53 14.86 -19.21
CA GLU A 94 17.48 15.40 -20.19
C GLU A 94 16.87 15.59 -21.57
N THR A 95 15.95 14.73 -21.99
CA THR A 95 15.43 14.69 -23.38
C THR A 95 14.04 15.29 -23.53
N ASP A 96 13.28 15.43 -22.44
CA ASP A 96 11.88 15.83 -22.50
C ASP A 96 11.58 16.99 -21.52
N LEU A 97 11.28 16.69 -20.27
CA LEU A 97 10.84 17.68 -19.27
C LEU A 97 11.35 17.37 -17.87
N LYS A 98 11.98 18.38 -17.27
CA LYS A 98 12.31 18.41 -15.85
C LYS A 98 11.40 19.36 -15.12
N ASN A 99 10.61 18.85 -14.16
CA ASN A 99 9.69 19.66 -13.39
C ASN A 99 9.57 19.18 -11.92
N GLU A 100 8.62 19.72 -11.21
CA GLU A 100 8.37 19.37 -9.82
C GLU A 100 7.85 17.92 -9.66
N SER A 101 7.10 17.40 -10.63
CA SER A 101 6.59 16.02 -10.62
C SER A 101 7.69 14.99 -10.85
N THR A 102 8.61 15.24 -11.77
CA THR A 102 9.77 14.34 -11.99
C THR A 102 10.67 14.31 -10.75
N ARG A 103 10.92 15.47 -10.14
CA ARG A 103 11.63 15.55 -8.85
C ARG A 103 10.89 14.80 -7.75
N TRP A 104 9.56 14.88 -7.73
CA TRP A 104 8.76 14.18 -6.73
C TRP A 104 8.86 12.65 -6.86
N LEU A 105 8.87 12.12 -8.09
CA LEU A 105 9.10 10.69 -8.30
C LEU A 105 10.47 10.26 -7.74
N TYR A 106 11.52 11.04 -7.98
CA TYR A 106 12.83 10.76 -7.40
C TYR A 106 12.78 10.75 -5.86
N GLN A 107 12.06 11.70 -5.26
CA GLN A 107 11.86 11.75 -3.81
C GLN A 107 11.17 10.49 -3.27
N GLU A 108 10.20 9.92 -3.99
CA GLU A 108 9.54 8.67 -3.58
C GLU A 108 10.51 7.47 -3.62
N LEU A 109 11.44 7.44 -4.58
CA LEU A 109 12.49 6.42 -4.60
C LEU A 109 13.44 6.58 -3.41
N LEU A 110 13.76 7.82 -3.01
CA LEU A 110 14.57 8.08 -1.81
C LEU A 110 13.84 7.69 -0.53
N TRP A 111 12.52 7.89 -0.43
CA TRP A 111 11.73 7.41 0.71
C TRP A 111 11.80 5.88 0.84
N ARG A 112 11.74 5.15 -0.26
CA ARG A 112 11.93 3.70 -0.26
C ARG A 112 13.30 3.32 0.32
N GLU A 113 14.37 3.93 -0.14
CA GLU A 113 15.73 3.69 0.38
C GLU A 113 15.83 4.06 1.86
N PHE A 114 15.24 5.18 2.28
CA PHE A 114 15.17 5.56 3.68
C PHE A 114 14.55 4.48 4.55
N PHE A 115 13.40 3.92 4.16
CA PHE A 115 12.75 2.85 4.93
C PHE A 115 13.57 1.56 4.97
N HIS A 116 14.30 1.23 3.91
CA HIS A 116 15.22 0.09 3.91
C HIS A 116 16.37 0.28 4.91
N TRP A 117 17.01 1.44 4.89
CA TRP A 117 18.08 1.75 5.84
C TRP A 117 17.57 1.83 7.27
N ARG A 118 16.36 2.36 7.47
CA ARG A 118 15.70 2.35 8.79
C ARG A 118 15.45 0.91 9.26
N ALA A 119 14.94 0.04 8.42
CA ALA A 119 14.69 -1.35 8.78
C ALA A 119 15.98 -2.07 9.22
N ILE A 120 17.10 -1.85 8.52
CA ILE A 120 18.40 -2.41 8.88
C ILE A 120 18.89 -1.84 10.22
N ASN A 121 18.80 -0.51 10.41
CA ASN A 121 19.29 0.16 11.61
C ASN A 121 18.44 -0.17 12.86
N ASP A 122 17.13 -0.23 12.70
CA ASP A 122 16.20 -0.39 13.82
C ASP A 122 15.97 -1.85 14.20
N GLY A 123 16.22 -2.78 13.27
CA GLY A 123 16.12 -4.21 13.49
C GLY A 123 14.78 -4.62 14.13
N PRO A 124 14.79 -5.41 15.22
CA PRO A 124 13.55 -5.89 15.85
C PRO A 124 12.60 -4.79 16.34
N ARG A 125 13.07 -3.55 16.58
CA ARG A 125 12.21 -2.44 16.99
C ARG A 125 11.19 -2.05 15.91
N LEU A 126 11.46 -2.42 14.67
CA LEU A 126 10.51 -2.24 13.57
C LEU A 126 9.17 -2.95 13.83
N PHE A 127 9.16 -4.03 14.61
CA PHE A 127 7.98 -4.85 14.91
C PHE A 127 7.41 -4.62 16.32
N CYS A 128 8.03 -3.76 17.14
CA CYS A 128 7.57 -3.49 18.49
C CYS A 128 6.35 -2.56 18.49
N ALA A 129 5.37 -2.82 19.38
CA ALA A 129 4.18 -1.97 19.51
C ALA A 129 4.52 -0.48 19.77
N SER A 130 5.57 -0.24 20.57
CA SER A 130 6.09 1.10 20.87
C SER A 130 6.88 1.74 19.71
N GLY A 131 7.06 1.01 18.62
CA GLY A 131 7.81 1.45 17.45
C GLY A 131 9.28 1.75 17.72
N ILE A 132 9.91 2.38 16.73
CA ILE A 132 11.34 2.74 16.80
C ILE A 132 11.65 3.85 17.80
N ILE A 133 10.68 4.70 18.14
CA ILE A 133 10.87 5.76 19.12
C ILE A 133 10.61 5.30 20.57
N GLY A 134 10.15 4.06 20.77
CA GLY A 134 9.91 3.51 22.12
C GLY A 134 8.70 4.09 22.83
N LYS A 135 7.77 4.77 22.13
CA LYS A 135 6.60 5.40 22.73
C LYS A 135 5.54 4.35 23.07
N LYS A 136 5.30 4.15 24.37
CA LYS A 136 4.20 3.32 24.82
C LYS A 136 2.85 3.95 24.46
N GLN A 137 1.97 3.18 23.84
CA GLN A 137 0.60 3.57 23.54
C GLN A 137 -0.36 2.50 24.06
N LEU A 138 -1.44 2.96 24.67
CA LEU A 138 -2.55 2.07 25.01
C LEU A 138 -3.37 1.86 23.73
N ARG A 139 -3.34 0.64 23.24
CA ARG A 139 -4.10 0.19 22.08
C ARG A 139 -4.83 -1.08 22.43
N THR A 140 -5.96 -1.29 21.78
CA THR A 140 -6.80 -2.46 22.00
C THR A 140 -6.70 -3.44 20.84
N PHE A 141 -7.29 -4.58 21.00
CA PHE A 141 -7.61 -5.50 19.93
C PHE A 141 -9.01 -6.04 20.19
N GLU A 142 -9.93 -5.67 19.31
CA GLU A 142 -11.27 -6.22 19.28
C GLU A 142 -11.41 -7.04 17.98
N ALA A 143 -11.55 -8.35 18.15
CA ALA A 143 -11.50 -9.30 17.03
C ALA A 143 -12.62 -9.05 16.01
N ARG A 144 -13.80 -8.65 16.48
CA ARG A 144 -14.96 -8.34 15.63
C ARG A 144 -14.68 -7.12 14.76
N ASP A 145 -14.21 -6.03 15.33
CA ASP A 145 -13.93 -4.79 14.61
C ASP A 145 -12.77 -4.97 13.64
N PHE A 146 -11.73 -5.71 14.04
CA PHE A 146 -10.65 -6.07 13.13
C PHE A 146 -11.15 -6.91 11.95
N ALA A 147 -12.04 -7.89 12.19
CA ALA A 147 -12.64 -8.69 11.12
C ALA A 147 -13.51 -7.84 10.18
N ARG A 148 -14.26 -6.86 10.71
CA ARG A 148 -15.02 -5.89 9.91
C ARG A 148 -14.11 -5.07 9.02
N TRP A 149 -13.01 -4.53 9.55
CA TRP A 149 -12.03 -3.79 8.78
C TRP A 149 -11.42 -4.65 7.68
N CYS A 150 -10.97 -5.87 7.98
CA CYS A 150 -10.39 -6.80 7.01
C CYS A 150 -11.36 -7.13 5.86
N LYS A 151 -12.65 -7.24 6.14
CA LYS A 151 -13.70 -7.56 5.14
C LYS A 151 -14.20 -6.34 4.37
N GLY A 152 -13.84 -5.13 4.79
CA GLY A 152 -14.42 -3.89 4.27
C GLY A 152 -15.90 -3.79 4.62
N ASP A 153 -16.24 -3.93 5.91
CA ASP A 153 -17.59 -3.89 6.46
C ASP A 153 -17.65 -2.98 7.70
N THR A 154 -16.95 -1.87 7.63
CA THR A 154 -16.93 -0.81 8.64
C THR A 154 -18.05 0.19 8.41
N ASP A 155 -18.15 1.19 9.29
CA ASP A 155 -19.09 2.30 9.12
C ASP A 155 -18.64 3.34 8.08
N CYS A 156 -17.43 3.20 7.52
CA CYS A 156 -16.87 4.10 6.52
C CYS A 156 -16.86 3.44 5.14
N ALA A 157 -17.74 3.89 4.26
CA ALA A 157 -17.89 3.35 2.91
C ALA A 157 -16.59 3.40 2.08
N LEU A 158 -15.83 4.49 2.18
CA LEU A 158 -14.53 4.62 1.51
C LEU A 158 -13.52 3.58 2.00
N VAL A 159 -13.43 3.35 3.33
CA VAL A 159 -12.54 2.32 3.89
C VAL A 159 -12.97 0.94 3.44
N ASN A 160 -14.28 0.67 3.38
CA ASN A 160 -14.81 -0.60 2.88
C ASN A 160 -14.36 -0.86 1.43
N ALA A 161 -14.50 0.14 0.56
CA ALA A 161 -14.07 0.05 -0.83
C ALA A 161 -12.56 -0.23 -0.95
N LEU A 162 -11.73 0.48 -0.18
CA LEU A 162 -10.28 0.30 -0.15
C LEU A 162 -9.88 -1.12 0.27
N MET A 163 -10.49 -1.64 1.34
CA MET A 163 -10.17 -2.98 1.83
C MET A 163 -10.63 -4.07 0.86
N ARG A 164 -11.81 -3.90 0.22
CA ARG A 164 -12.29 -4.81 -0.82
C ARG A 164 -11.40 -4.80 -2.06
N GLN A 165 -10.93 -3.62 -2.49
CA GLN A 165 -9.94 -3.51 -3.56
C GLN A 165 -8.67 -4.30 -3.21
N LEU A 166 -8.13 -4.11 -2.00
CA LEU A 166 -6.94 -4.82 -1.55
C LEU A 166 -7.10 -6.34 -1.61
N VAL A 167 -8.19 -6.84 -1.02
CA VAL A 167 -8.44 -8.29 -0.98
C VAL A 167 -8.64 -8.89 -2.37
N ALA A 168 -9.31 -8.15 -3.26
CA ALA A 168 -9.59 -8.62 -4.62
C ALA A 168 -8.37 -8.57 -5.55
N THR A 169 -7.49 -7.58 -5.38
CA THR A 169 -6.43 -7.29 -6.36
C THR A 169 -5.02 -7.49 -5.83
N GLY A 170 -4.85 -7.51 -4.51
CA GLY A 170 -3.53 -7.45 -3.88
C GLY A 170 -2.86 -6.07 -3.96
N TRP A 171 -3.59 -5.03 -4.43
CA TRP A 171 -3.04 -3.69 -4.59
C TRP A 171 -3.98 -2.61 -4.04
N MET A 172 -3.40 -1.54 -3.56
CA MET A 172 -4.09 -0.35 -3.09
C MET A 172 -3.19 0.87 -3.31
N SER A 173 -3.78 2.00 -3.71
CA SER A 173 -3.03 3.26 -3.86
C SER A 173 -2.38 3.69 -2.54
N ASN A 174 -1.28 4.46 -2.62
CA ASN A 174 -0.61 4.95 -1.41
C ASN A 174 -1.56 5.75 -0.51
N ARG A 175 -2.41 6.59 -1.08
CA ARG A 175 -3.41 7.36 -0.32
C ARG A 175 -4.43 6.44 0.34
N GLY A 176 -4.90 5.42 -0.36
CA GLY A 176 -5.79 4.41 0.19
C GLY A 176 -5.21 3.70 1.41
N ARG A 177 -3.93 3.30 1.33
CA ARG A 177 -3.22 2.67 2.47
C ARG A 177 -3.19 3.56 3.70
N GLN A 178 -2.92 4.86 3.52
CA GLN A 178 -2.90 5.83 4.61
C GLN A 178 -4.29 6.01 5.25
N ILE A 179 -5.35 6.07 4.43
CA ILE A 179 -6.74 6.20 4.90
C ILE A 179 -7.15 4.95 5.68
N ALA A 180 -6.95 3.76 5.11
CA ALA A 180 -7.30 2.49 5.73
C ALA A 180 -6.52 2.25 7.05
N ALA A 181 -5.22 2.56 7.06
CA ALA A 181 -4.39 2.45 8.25
C ALA A 181 -4.81 3.43 9.34
N SER A 182 -5.07 4.68 8.98
CA SER A 182 -5.55 5.70 9.92
C SER A 182 -6.87 5.30 10.58
N TYR A 183 -7.79 4.73 9.81
CA TYR A 183 -9.06 4.25 10.33
C TYR A 183 -8.87 3.18 11.41
N LEU A 184 -8.07 2.14 11.12
CA LEU A 184 -7.79 1.06 12.08
C LEU A 184 -7.16 1.59 13.37
N VAL A 185 -6.20 2.50 13.23
CA VAL A 185 -5.42 3.01 14.37
C VAL A 185 -6.18 4.05 15.19
N ASN A 186 -6.93 4.95 14.55
CA ASN A 186 -7.52 6.10 15.22
C ASN A 186 -9.01 5.93 15.52
N GLU A 187 -9.80 5.31 14.63
CA GLU A 187 -11.24 5.12 14.86
C GLU A 187 -11.50 3.85 15.68
N PHE A 188 -10.81 2.75 15.35
CA PHE A 188 -10.93 1.49 16.10
C PHE A 188 -9.93 1.39 17.27
N ASN A 189 -8.99 2.32 17.40
CA ASN A 189 -7.94 2.31 18.42
C ASN A 189 -7.14 1.00 18.50
N HIS A 190 -7.00 0.29 17.38
CA HIS A 190 -6.31 -1.00 17.33
C HIS A 190 -4.78 -0.84 17.30
N ASP A 191 -4.11 -1.86 17.80
CA ASP A 191 -2.67 -1.98 17.61
C ASP A 191 -2.35 -2.09 16.11
N TRP A 192 -1.55 -1.16 15.63
CA TRP A 192 -1.17 -0.99 14.24
C TRP A 192 -0.53 -2.25 13.62
N ARG A 193 0.08 -3.11 14.44
CA ARG A 193 0.77 -4.32 13.99
C ARG A 193 -0.18 -5.32 13.33
N TYR A 194 -1.42 -5.40 13.76
CA TYR A 194 -2.43 -6.27 13.14
C TYR A 194 -2.74 -5.81 11.71
N GLY A 195 -2.86 -4.51 11.50
CA GLY A 195 -3.04 -3.95 10.16
C GLY A 195 -1.80 -4.13 9.28
N ALA A 196 -0.61 -3.94 9.84
CA ALA A 196 0.65 -4.18 9.13
C ALA A 196 0.77 -5.64 8.66
N ALA A 197 0.44 -6.61 9.52
CA ALA A 197 0.42 -8.04 9.19
C ALA A 197 -0.65 -8.39 8.14
N PHE A 198 -1.81 -7.73 8.19
CA PHE A 198 -2.83 -7.92 7.15
C PHE A 198 -2.37 -7.40 5.79
N PHE A 199 -1.71 -6.25 5.74
CA PHE A 199 -1.12 -5.71 4.51
C PHE A 199 0.02 -6.60 3.99
N GLU A 200 0.87 -7.10 4.86
CA GLU A 200 1.92 -8.07 4.52
C GLU A 200 1.35 -9.29 3.80
N LYS A 201 0.24 -9.83 4.30
CA LYS A 201 -0.42 -11.00 3.72
C LYS A 201 -1.05 -10.73 2.34
N HIS A 202 -1.54 -9.52 2.09
CA HIS A 202 -2.39 -9.24 0.92
C HIS A 202 -1.70 -8.42 -0.17
N LEU A 203 -0.70 -7.58 0.18
CA LEU A 203 -0.07 -6.71 -0.80
C LEU A 203 0.91 -7.49 -1.70
N ILE A 204 0.70 -7.43 -3.00
CA ILE A 204 1.63 -8.01 -4.00
C ILE A 204 2.95 -7.24 -4.10
N ASP A 205 2.98 -6.00 -3.59
CA ASP A 205 4.14 -5.13 -3.53
C ASP A 205 4.65 -4.95 -2.09
N TYR A 206 4.38 -5.96 -1.24
CA TYR A 206 4.86 -5.94 0.13
C TYR A 206 6.38 -5.76 0.19
N ASP A 207 6.79 -4.82 1.02
CA ASP A 207 8.18 -4.55 1.38
C ASP A 207 8.22 -4.27 2.89
N VAL A 208 9.01 -5.02 3.62
CA VAL A 208 9.00 -4.99 5.09
C VAL A 208 9.31 -3.60 5.64
N GLY A 209 10.33 -2.93 5.11
CA GLY A 209 10.74 -1.60 5.59
C GLY A 209 9.66 -0.56 5.32
N SER A 210 9.15 -0.52 4.09
CA SER A 210 8.10 0.40 3.69
C SER A 210 6.79 0.13 4.42
N ASN A 211 6.37 -1.12 4.55
CA ASN A 211 5.12 -1.47 5.22
C ASN A 211 5.15 -1.08 6.70
N TYR A 212 6.04 -1.66 7.46
CA TYR A 212 6.10 -1.43 8.91
C TYR A 212 6.49 0.01 9.26
N GLY A 213 7.38 0.63 8.48
CA GLY A 213 7.75 2.02 8.67
C GLY A 213 6.58 3.00 8.46
N ASN A 214 5.76 2.79 7.44
CA ASN A 214 4.56 3.61 7.20
C ASN A 214 3.46 3.35 8.23
N TRP A 215 3.26 2.12 8.69
CA TRP A 215 2.34 1.82 9.78
C TRP A 215 2.75 2.50 11.09
N GLN A 216 4.04 2.47 11.44
CA GLN A 216 4.56 3.21 12.59
C GLN A 216 4.39 4.73 12.45
N TYR A 217 4.56 5.26 11.23
CA TYR A 217 4.32 6.66 10.92
C TYR A 217 2.86 7.06 11.20
N ILE A 218 1.89 6.27 10.75
CA ILE A 218 0.46 6.51 11.01
C ILE A 218 0.17 6.40 12.52
N ALA A 219 0.70 5.39 13.19
CA ALA A 219 0.49 5.14 14.60
C ALA A 219 1.18 6.16 15.54
N GLY A 220 2.08 7.00 15.03
CA GLY A 220 2.81 7.97 15.82
C GLY A 220 3.89 7.38 16.72
N VAL A 221 4.42 6.21 16.32
CA VAL A 221 5.54 5.50 16.98
C VAL A 221 6.77 5.36 16.07
N GLY A 222 6.72 5.98 14.89
CA GLY A 222 7.77 6.03 13.90
C GLY A 222 8.48 7.37 13.84
N THR A 223 9.09 7.69 12.70
CA THR A 223 9.94 8.88 12.48
C THR A 223 9.17 10.19 12.29
N ASP A 224 7.83 10.20 12.38
CA ASP A 224 7.06 11.43 12.21
C ASP A 224 7.21 12.37 13.41
N PRO A 225 7.76 13.58 13.24
CA PRO A 225 7.87 14.55 14.33
C PRO A 225 6.52 15.06 14.87
N ARG A 226 5.43 14.85 14.12
CA ARG A 226 4.07 15.28 14.51
C ARG A 226 3.35 14.28 15.42
N GLY A 227 3.96 13.12 15.70
CA GLY A 227 3.42 12.17 16.68
C GLY A 227 2.23 11.34 16.21
N GLY A 228 2.09 11.13 14.92
CA GLY A 228 1.05 10.30 14.30
C GLY A 228 0.19 11.07 13.30
N ARG A 229 -0.62 10.32 12.54
CA ARG A 229 -1.46 10.88 11.47
C ARG A 229 -2.89 10.40 11.61
N HIS A 230 -3.78 11.36 11.77
CA HIS A 230 -5.22 11.14 11.68
C HIS A 230 -5.72 11.70 10.34
N PHE A 231 -6.28 10.82 9.51
CA PHE A 231 -6.91 11.19 8.25
C PHE A 231 -8.41 11.20 8.47
N ASN A 232 -9.01 12.38 8.61
CA ASN A 232 -10.45 12.51 8.74
C ASN A 232 -11.16 11.90 7.51
N GLN A 233 -11.99 10.90 7.73
CA GLN A 233 -12.55 10.05 6.68
C GLN A 233 -13.44 10.83 5.72
N GLN A 234 -14.26 11.75 6.23
CA GLN A 234 -15.13 12.58 5.42
C GLN A 234 -14.32 13.50 4.51
N THR A 235 -13.33 14.20 5.05
CA THR A 235 -12.44 15.07 4.26
C THR A 235 -11.68 14.29 3.20
N GLN A 236 -11.30 13.03 3.48
CA GLN A 236 -10.62 12.20 2.48
C GLN A 236 -11.58 11.77 1.37
N ALA A 237 -12.82 11.41 1.70
CA ALA A 237 -13.86 11.07 0.72
C ALA A 237 -14.17 12.27 -0.19
N GLU A 238 -14.45 13.43 0.40
CA GLU A 238 -14.72 14.68 -0.34
C GLU A 238 -13.57 15.06 -1.29
N ARG A 239 -12.33 14.78 -0.91
CA ARG A 239 -11.15 15.18 -1.70
C ARG A 239 -10.78 14.19 -2.80
N TYR A 240 -10.94 12.88 -2.56
CA TYR A 240 -10.37 11.84 -3.43
C TYR A 240 -11.42 10.92 -4.06
N ASP A 241 -12.68 11.01 -3.63
CA ASP A 241 -13.82 10.25 -4.15
C ASP A 241 -15.12 11.06 -4.00
N ALA A 242 -15.07 12.36 -4.39
CA ALA A 242 -16.18 13.30 -4.19
C ALA A 242 -17.46 12.87 -4.90
N ASP A 243 -17.37 12.19 -6.02
CA ASP A 243 -18.47 11.63 -6.78
C ASP A 243 -18.88 10.22 -6.32
N GLY A 244 -18.15 9.63 -5.38
CA GLY A 244 -18.42 8.29 -4.84
C GLY A 244 -18.20 7.14 -5.83
N LEU A 245 -17.60 7.41 -6.99
CA LEU A 245 -17.42 6.40 -8.05
C LEU A 245 -16.47 5.28 -7.65
N PHE A 246 -15.37 5.60 -6.97
CA PHE A 246 -14.48 4.59 -6.45
C PHE A 246 -15.15 3.73 -5.38
N THR A 247 -15.87 4.36 -4.46
CA THR A 247 -16.60 3.68 -3.41
C THR A 247 -17.70 2.77 -3.98
N ALA A 248 -18.44 3.23 -4.98
CA ALA A 248 -19.46 2.44 -5.65
C ALA A 248 -18.85 1.25 -6.43
N LYS A 249 -17.75 1.47 -7.15
CA LYS A 249 -17.02 0.45 -7.92
C LYS A 249 -16.63 -0.77 -7.07
N TRP A 250 -16.29 -0.54 -5.81
CA TRP A 250 -15.86 -1.58 -4.88
C TRP A 250 -16.93 -1.94 -3.85
N ASP A 251 -18.20 -1.64 -4.12
CA ASP A 251 -19.36 -1.93 -3.27
C ASP A 251 -19.25 -1.38 -1.84
N GLY A 252 -18.49 -0.31 -1.64
CA GLY A 252 -18.20 0.21 -0.30
C GLY A 252 -19.43 0.61 0.51
N TYR A 253 -20.50 0.99 -0.15
CA TYR A 253 -21.78 1.35 0.47
C TYR A 253 -22.60 0.14 0.95
N GLN A 254 -22.29 -1.07 0.49
CA GLN A 254 -23.03 -2.27 0.80
C GLN A 254 -22.47 -2.95 2.04
N PRO A 255 -23.22 -3.04 3.15
CA PRO A 255 -22.82 -3.88 4.26
C PRO A 255 -22.87 -5.34 3.82
N LYS A 256 -21.82 -6.11 4.09
CA LYS A 256 -21.79 -7.55 3.77
C LYS A 256 -22.44 -8.43 4.84
N GLN A 257 -22.66 -7.88 6.03
CA GLN A 257 -23.30 -8.58 7.14
C GLN A 257 -24.26 -7.63 7.88
N PRO A 258 -25.35 -8.15 8.47
CA PRO A 258 -26.20 -7.37 9.35
C PRO A 258 -25.37 -6.74 10.47
N ARG A 259 -25.58 -5.47 10.72
CA ARG A 259 -25.00 -4.81 11.89
C ARG A 259 -25.78 -5.26 13.11
N TYR A 260 -25.19 -6.10 13.94
CA TYR A 260 -25.70 -6.27 15.29
C TYR A 260 -25.23 -5.06 16.10
N ILE A 261 -26.15 -4.17 16.38
CA ILE A 261 -25.97 -3.17 17.44
C ILE A 261 -26.27 -3.92 18.72
N ASN A 262 -25.23 -4.37 19.43
CA ASN A 262 -25.40 -4.82 20.81
C ASN A 262 -25.61 -3.56 21.65
N ASP A 263 -26.85 -3.21 21.88
CA ASP A 263 -27.18 -2.31 22.97
C ASP A 263 -26.98 -3.07 24.29
N ALA A 264 -26.43 -2.40 25.30
CA ALA A 264 -26.29 -2.98 26.62
C ALA A 264 -27.65 -3.41 27.22
N ALA A 265 -28.77 -2.85 26.71
CA ALA A 265 -30.10 -3.25 27.06
C ALA A 265 -30.56 -4.60 26.46
N ASP A 266 -29.93 -5.00 25.34
CA ASP A 266 -30.27 -6.25 24.65
C ASP A 266 -29.38 -7.43 25.09
N TRP A 267 -28.38 -7.16 25.90
CA TRP A 267 -27.54 -8.19 26.48
C TRP A 267 -28.19 -8.70 27.80
N PRO A 268 -28.52 -9.97 27.93
CA PRO A 268 -28.03 -11.19 27.27
C PRO A 268 -29.04 -11.83 26.31
N LEU A 269 -30.00 -11.12 25.78
CA LEU A 269 -31.10 -11.68 24.98
C LEU A 269 -30.65 -12.19 23.60
N ASP A 270 -29.51 -11.73 23.11
CA ASP A 270 -28.94 -12.15 21.83
C ASP A 270 -27.84 -13.21 21.93
N ALA A 271 -27.76 -13.94 23.03
CA ALA A 271 -26.96 -15.12 23.06
C ALA A 271 -27.52 -16.10 22.03
N PRO A 272 -26.75 -16.55 21.00
CA PRO A 272 -27.24 -17.54 20.07
C PRO A 272 -27.68 -18.74 20.87
N GLY A 273 -28.95 -19.08 20.73
CA GLY A 273 -29.50 -20.28 21.33
C GLY A 273 -28.64 -21.47 20.94
N GLY A 274 -28.26 -22.26 21.94
CA GLY A 274 -27.46 -23.46 21.78
C GLY A 274 -28.12 -24.51 20.87
#